data_05175d7dc4fd5ca549fa0bb6aedef627
#
_entry.id   05175d7dc4fd5ca549fa0bb6aedef627
#
_cell.length_a   1.000
_cell.length_b   1.000
_cell.length_c   1.000
_cell.angle_alpha   90.00
_cell.angle_beta   90.00
_cell.angle_gamma   90.00
#
_symmetry.space_group_name_H-M   'P 1'
#
loop_
_entity.id
_entity.type
_entity.pdbx_description
1 polymer ?
#
loop_
_entity_poly.entity_id
_entity_poly.type
_entity_poly.pdbx_seq_one_letter_code
_entity_poly.pdbx_strand_id
1 'polypeptide(L)'
;MGPSLALMLAATVAPAHAFQSEGTVRIGSLEAQTGVPAPYGIQALIGSQIAIDEINQAGGIKVDGKMVKLSLTPAPNGYDPSGDSATTIALLKKLVSDDQVLVIKGTSRSDNTEAAFNYLNELDKQGSAAVLMSAASATPGLGKITKWGFRNAFFEGQLIQREMQMLHDKLGYKTAGLFVVKDNPFNAIVAKAILMPALQKAGFEIMTQTEGLEHDTDYSAEVDALSKGAPDIVVVSSPVLPGVGIMKEAQRRGYKPKLWVGTIGNIAPEIPKLGGRAVEHMVVSSSYNPELPQIAKLAAEYKKRSGNEINLFGVNGYEAMYLFKAAIESADIKNTPETLAQDRLKFRDALANAEIESVTGERIKFDAEKDAIKKGYFLTIKDGRYQVWDEKPFE
;
A
#
# COMPACT_ATOMS: atom_id res chain seq x y z
N MET A 1 48.86 53.59 24.41
CA MET A 1 48.58 52.17 24.38
C MET A 1 47.15 51.97 24.90
N GLY A 2 46.19 51.85 24.00
CA GLY A 2 44.77 51.61 24.32
C GLY A 2 44.38 50.22 23.89
N PRO A 3 43.58 49.49 24.66
CA PRO A 3 43.18 48.13 24.30
C PRO A 3 42.04 48.17 23.26
N SER A 4 42.24 47.49 22.13
CA SER A 4 41.22 47.24 21.13
C SER A 4 40.20 46.22 21.68
N LEU A 5 38.97 46.65 21.76
CA LEU A 5 37.82 45.81 22.08
C LEU A 5 37.41 45.08 20.81
N ALA A 6 37.73 43.78 20.71
CA ALA A 6 37.22 42.93 19.64
C ALA A 6 35.77 42.52 19.97
N LEU A 7 34.81 43.04 19.22
CA LEU A 7 33.41 42.64 19.27
C LEU A 7 33.29 41.30 18.55
N MET A 8 33.17 40.19 19.27
CA MET A 8 32.73 38.91 18.68
C MET A 8 31.24 38.97 18.39
N LEU A 9 30.88 39.08 17.12
CA LEU A 9 29.53 38.80 16.65
C LEU A 9 29.32 37.30 16.72
N ALA A 10 28.61 36.82 17.73
CA ALA A 10 28.07 35.48 17.74
C ALA A 10 26.91 35.42 16.71
N ALA A 11 27.18 34.89 15.53
CA ALA A 11 26.14 34.55 14.59
C ALA A 11 25.34 33.39 15.19
N THR A 12 24.19 33.68 15.77
CA THR A 12 23.18 32.68 16.09
C THR A 12 22.66 32.13 14.76
N VAL A 13 23.16 30.97 14.35
CA VAL A 13 22.53 30.16 13.31
C VAL A 13 21.22 29.68 13.91
N ALA A 14 20.14 30.39 13.64
CA ALA A 14 18.81 29.88 13.90
C ALA A 14 18.66 28.60 13.08
N PRO A 15 18.24 27.48 13.67
CA PRO A 15 17.92 26.28 12.90
C PRO A 15 16.86 26.68 11.89
N ALA A 16 17.11 26.39 10.60
CA ALA A 16 16.13 26.58 9.54
C ALA A 16 15.01 25.55 9.76
N HIS A 17 14.16 25.81 10.72
CA HIS A 17 12.91 25.10 10.89
C HIS A 17 12.00 25.67 9.80
N ALA A 18 11.80 24.88 8.75
CA ALA A 18 10.75 25.12 7.78
C ALA A 18 9.41 24.93 8.49
N PHE A 19 9.04 25.96 9.25
CA PHE A 19 7.88 26.00 10.08
C PHE A 19 6.60 25.92 9.21
N GLN A 20 5.54 25.30 9.73
CA GLN A 20 4.22 25.31 9.10
C GLN A 20 3.87 26.76 8.74
N SER A 21 3.79 27.06 7.44
CA SER A 21 3.26 28.35 7.02
C SER A 21 1.82 28.45 7.50
N GLU A 22 1.43 29.56 8.11
CA GLU A 22 0.03 29.80 8.46
C GLU A 22 -0.84 29.46 7.24
N GLY A 23 -1.80 28.53 7.41
CA GLY A 23 -2.71 28.14 6.34
C GLY A 23 -2.40 26.80 5.62
N THR A 24 -1.49 25.96 6.12
CA THR A 24 -1.24 24.63 5.53
C THR A 24 -1.07 23.55 6.59
N VAL A 25 -1.77 22.41 6.44
CA VAL A 25 -1.48 21.18 7.18
C VAL A 25 -0.54 20.31 6.36
N ARG A 26 0.58 19.95 6.95
CA ARG A 26 1.60 19.11 6.32
C ARG A 26 1.39 17.64 6.64
N ILE A 27 1.30 16.84 5.57
CA ILE A 27 1.22 15.39 5.62
C ILE A 27 2.58 14.84 5.19
N GLY A 28 3.28 14.15 6.08
CA GLY A 28 4.50 13.44 5.73
C GLY A 28 4.20 12.36 4.70
N SER A 29 4.98 12.27 3.65
CA SER A 29 4.87 11.19 2.67
C SER A 29 6.13 10.32 2.71
N LEU A 30 5.93 9.02 2.87
CA LEU A 30 6.98 8.00 2.99
C LEU A 30 6.62 6.81 2.08
N GLU A 31 6.43 7.10 0.78
CA GLU A 31 6.05 6.11 -0.22
C GLU A 31 7.22 5.73 -1.11
N ALA A 32 7.36 4.44 -1.40
CA ALA A 32 8.41 3.96 -2.28
C ALA A 32 8.24 4.50 -3.71
N GLN A 33 9.27 5.14 -4.23
CA GLN A 33 9.30 5.72 -5.56
C GLN A 33 10.32 5.02 -6.47
N THR A 34 11.24 4.25 -5.88
CA THR A 34 12.25 3.46 -6.58
C THR A 34 12.29 2.01 -6.04
N GLY A 35 13.01 1.13 -6.72
CA GLY A 35 13.17 -0.28 -6.31
C GLY A 35 11.92 -1.14 -6.49
N VAL A 36 11.95 -2.32 -5.89
CA VAL A 36 10.87 -3.33 -6.00
C VAL A 36 9.50 -2.84 -5.54
N PRO A 37 9.36 -2.05 -4.45
CA PRO A 37 8.05 -1.58 -4.00
C PRO A 37 7.52 -0.35 -4.76
N ALA A 38 8.27 0.22 -5.69
CA ALA A 38 7.85 1.40 -6.45
C ALA A 38 6.49 1.25 -7.16
N PRO A 39 6.14 0.09 -7.77
CA PRO A 39 4.83 -0.09 -8.39
C PRO A 39 3.65 0.11 -7.43
N TYR A 40 3.83 -0.06 -6.14
CA TYR A 40 2.81 0.16 -5.11
C TYR A 40 2.83 1.60 -4.59
N GLY A 41 4.02 2.11 -4.28
CA GLY A 41 4.19 3.43 -3.69
C GLY A 41 3.86 4.57 -4.63
N ILE A 42 4.30 4.51 -5.88
CA ILE A 42 3.99 5.50 -6.92
C ILE A 42 2.49 5.60 -7.14
N GLN A 43 1.79 4.46 -7.19
CA GLN A 43 0.34 4.43 -7.35
C GLN A 43 -0.36 5.15 -6.19
N ALA A 44 -0.01 4.80 -4.96
CA ALA A 44 -0.57 5.40 -3.77
C ALA A 44 -0.25 6.91 -3.66
N LEU A 45 0.96 7.32 -4.07
CA LEU A 45 1.37 8.71 -4.10
C LEU A 45 0.52 9.55 -5.07
N ILE A 46 0.34 9.09 -6.30
CA ILE A 46 -0.46 9.80 -7.31
C ILE A 46 -1.91 9.93 -6.85
N GLY A 47 -2.51 8.85 -6.30
CA GLY A 47 -3.84 8.90 -5.73
C GLY A 47 -3.96 9.96 -4.63
N SER A 48 -2.98 10.05 -3.74
CA SER A 48 -2.94 11.07 -2.68
C SER A 48 -2.83 12.48 -3.23
N GLN A 49 -2.00 12.69 -4.25
CA GLN A 49 -1.85 14.00 -4.89
C GLN A 49 -3.15 14.47 -5.55
N ILE A 50 -3.88 13.56 -6.22
CA ILE A 50 -5.19 13.90 -6.80
C ILE A 50 -6.15 14.34 -5.71
N ALA A 51 -6.26 13.58 -4.60
CA ALA A 51 -7.14 13.92 -3.50
C ALA A 51 -6.77 15.26 -2.84
N ILE A 52 -5.48 15.53 -2.62
CA ILE A 52 -5.00 16.80 -2.08
C ILE A 52 -5.39 17.97 -2.99
N ASP A 53 -5.21 17.83 -4.30
CA ASP A 53 -5.58 18.85 -5.26
C ASP A 53 -7.10 19.11 -5.25
N GLU A 54 -7.92 18.06 -5.23
CA GLU A 54 -9.39 18.20 -5.16
C GLU A 54 -9.82 18.86 -3.84
N ILE A 55 -9.29 18.44 -2.70
CA ILE A 55 -9.57 19.04 -1.39
C ILE A 55 -9.17 20.53 -1.39
N ASN A 56 -7.99 20.84 -1.91
CA ASN A 56 -7.48 22.21 -1.97
C ASN A 56 -8.28 23.10 -2.92
N GLN A 57 -8.73 22.58 -4.06
CA GLN A 57 -9.60 23.29 -5.00
C GLN A 57 -10.99 23.54 -4.41
N ALA A 58 -11.51 22.61 -3.59
CA ALA A 58 -12.77 22.78 -2.86
C ALA A 58 -12.69 23.76 -1.69
N GLY A 59 -11.54 24.42 -1.47
CA GLY A 59 -11.33 25.39 -0.39
C GLY A 59 -10.38 24.93 0.69
N GLY A 60 -9.98 23.69 0.72
CA GLY A 60 -9.10 23.09 1.74
C GLY A 60 -9.87 22.35 2.83
N ILE A 61 -9.34 22.36 4.04
CA ILE A 61 -9.91 21.73 5.24
C ILE A 61 -10.10 22.74 6.35
N LYS A 62 -11.06 22.47 7.24
CA LYS A 62 -11.33 23.37 8.38
C LYS A 62 -10.43 22.99 9.56
N VAL A 63 -9.60 23.92 10.03
CA VAL A 63 -8.75 23.81 11.21
C VAL A 63 -8.89 25.06 12.05
N ASP A 64 -9.24 24.93 13.33
CA ASP A 64 -9.43 26.05 14.26
C ASP A 64 -10.29 27.20 13.68
N GLY A 65 -11.39 26.83 13.01
CA GLY A 65 -12.32 27.79 12.39
C GLY A 65 -11.86 28.38 11.06
N LYS A 66 -10.65 28.11 10.61
CA LYS A 66 -10.06 28.63 9.35
C LYS A 66 -10.01 27.54 8.29
N MET A 67 -10.11 27.93 7.01
CA MET A 67 -9.85 27.05 5.87
C MET A 67 -8.36 27.05 5.54
N VAL A 68 -7.73 25.87 5.57
CA VAL A 68 -6.30 25.69 5.30
C VAL A 68 -6.09 24.66 4.21
N LYS A 69 -4.93 24.71 3.53
CA LYS A 69 -4.58 23.75 2.48
C LYS A 69 -3.90 22.50 3.05
N LEU A 70 -3.94 21.40 2.29
CA LEU A 70 -3.11 20.22 2.52
C LEU A 70 -1.87 20.25 1.63
N SER A 71 -0.74 19.75 2.11
CA SER A 71 0.45 19.51 1.29
C SER A 71 1.20 18.26 1.74
N LEU A 72 1.83 17.58 0.78
CA LEU A 72 2.82 16.54 1.11
C LEU A 72 4.13 17.19 1.58
N THR A 73 4.83 16.51 2.46
CA THR A 73 6.13 16.94 3.00
C THR A 73 7.12 15.79 2.89
N PRO A 74 8.31 16.07 2.31
CA PRO A 74 8.61 17.23 1.48
C PRO A 74 7.79 17.27 0.18
N ALA A 75 7.50 18.46 -0.30
CA ALA A 75 6.80 18.62 -1.57
C ALA A 75 7.73 18.34 -2.76
N PRO A 76 7.21 17.78 -3.89
CA PRO A 76 5.82 17.41 -4.14
C PRO A 76 5.50 15.95 -3.74
N ASN A 77 6.50 15.08 -3.50
CA ASN A 77 6.33 13.64 -3.46
C ASN A 77 6.57 12.99 -2.08
N GLY A 78 7.17 13.71 -1.14
CA GLY A 78 7.65 13.12 0.10
C GLY A 78 9.05 12.50 -0.03
N TYR A 79 9.41 11.68 0.96
CA TYR A 79 10.65 10.89 0.97
C TYR A 79 10.42 9.52 0.36
N ASP A 80 11.47 8.96 -0.23
CA ASP A 80 11.51 7.62 -0.79
C ASP A 80 12.22 6.65 0.18
N PRO A 81 11.48 5.74 0.87
CA PRO A 81 12.05 4.75 1.77
C PRO A 81 12.39 3.43 1.05
N SER A 82 12.51 3.41 -0.26
CA SER A 82 12.55 2.21 -1.12
C SER A 82 13.68 1.23 -0.83
N GLY A 83 14.62 1.60 0.03
CA GLY A 83 15.72 0.75 0.43
C GLY A 83 15.32 -0.28 1.49
N ASP A 84 15.72 -0.01 2.71
CA ASP A 84 15.63 -0.90 3.85
C ASP A 84 14.91 -0.24 5.04
N SER A 85 14.69 -1.03 6.09
CA SER A 85 14.02 -0.57 7.30
C SER A 85 14.81 0.53 8.05
N ALA A 86 16.14 0.55 7.95
CA ALA A 86 16.96 1.59 8.62
C ALA A 86 16.76 2.94 7.93
N THR A 87 16.73 2.96 6.59
CA THR A 87 16.39 4.16 5.81
C THR A 87 14.96 4.63 6.13
N THR A 88 14.00 3.72 6.21
CA THR A 88 12.62 4.03 6.60
C THR A 88 12.56 4.71 7.97
N ILE A 89 13.26 4.17 8.98
CA ILE A 89 13.30 4.74 10.34
C ILE A 89 13.94 6.12 10.33
N ALA A 90 15.05 6.30 9.61
CA ALA A 90 15.75 7.59 9.52
C ALA A 90 14.86 8.68 8.92
N LEU A 91 14.13 8.35 7.83
CA LEU A 91 13.21 9.27 7.18
C LEU A 91 11.94 9.54 8.03
N LEU A 92 11.43 8.52 8.73
CA LEU A 92 10.34 8.68 9.69
C LEU A 92 10.75 9.65 10.82
N LYS A 93 11.93 9.46 11.39
CA LYS A 93 12.47 10.39 12.40
C LYS A 93 12.52 11.81 11.88
N LYS A 94 13.00 12.00 10.67
CA LYS A 94 13.07 13.33 10.03
C LYS A 94 11.69 13.97 9.87
N LEU A 95 10.70 13.22 9.37
CA LEU A 95 9.31 13.71 9.24
C LEU A 95 8.72 14.14 10.59
N VAL A 96 9.00 13.37 11.66
CA VAL A 96 8.44 13.63 12.98
C VAL A 96 9.14 14.80 13.69
N SER A 97 10.49 14.83 13.66
CA SER A 97 11.30 15.75 14.46
C SER A 97 11.65 17.03 13.72
N ASP A 98 12.12 16.93 12.48
CA ASP A 98 12.62 18.07 11.73
C ASP A 98 11.49 18.75 10.92
N ASP A 99 10.74 17.95 10.19
CA ASP A 99 9.63 18.43 9.37
C ASP A 99 8.35 18.70 10.18
N GLN A 100 8.24 18.15 11.38
CA GLN A 100 7.14 18.36 12.32
C GLN A 100 5.74 18.16 11.69
N VAL A 101 5.56 17.09 10.92
CA VAL A 101 4.29 16.80 10.26
C VAL A 101 3.23 16.34 11.26
N LEU A 102 1.96 16.61 10.97
CA LEU A 102 0.84 16.16 11.79
C LEU A 102 0.63 14.64 11.70
N VAL A 103 0.69 14.11 10.50
CA VAL A 103 0.43 12.71 10.16
C VAL A 103 1.33 12.27 9.02
N ILE A 104 1.59 10.97 8.92
CA ILE A 104 2.45 10.39 7.88
C ILE A 104 1.63 9.37 7.07
N LYS A 105 1.73 9.45 5.75
CA LYS A 105 1.22 8.46 4.81
C LYS A 105 2.38 7.66 4.24
N GLY A 106 2.28 6.35 4.27
CA GLY A 106 3.32 5.38 3.89
C GLY A 106 3.31 4.22 4.92
N THR A 107 4.10 3.24 4.77
CA THR A 107 5.04 2.87 3.72
C THR A 107 4.40 1.92 2.72
N SER A 108 5.11 1.58 1.63
CA SER A 108 4.57 0.72 0.55
C SER A 108 4.98 -0.74 0.68
N ARG A 109 5.74 -1.11 1.71
CA ARG A 109 6.28 -2.44 1.95
C ARG A 109 6.06 -2.85 3.41
N SER A 110 5.62 -4.10 3.64
CA SER A 110 5.18 -4.53 4.97
C SER A 110 6.29 -4.60 6.02
N ASP A 111 7.50 -5.01 5.65
CA ASP A 111 8.67 -5.02 6.54
C ASP A 111 9.10 -3.60 6.95
N ASN A 112 9.04 -2.65 6.03
CA ASN A 112 9.28 -1.24 6.34
C ASN A 112 8.19 -0.67 7.24
N THR A 113 6.92 -1.07 7.04
CA THR A 113 5.81 -0.68 7.92
C THR A 113 5.99 -1.25 9.32
N GLU A 114 6.39 -2.52 9.43
CA GLU A 114 6.66 -3.16 10.71
C GLU A 114 7.76 -2.42 11.48
N ALA A 115 8.88 -2.13 10.82
CA ALA A 115 9.98 -1.37 11.40
C ALA A 115 9.54 0.03 11.85
N ALA A 116 8.79 0.74 11.00
CA ALA A 116 8.24 2.06 11.32
C ALA A 116 7.26 2.00 12.51
N PHE A 117 6.36 1.02 12.56
CA PHE A 117 5.41 0.86 13.65
C PHE A 117 6.10 0.53 14.98
N ASN A 118 7.13 -0.31 14.96
CA ASN A 118 7.95 -0.56 16.16
C ASN A 118 8.64 0.72 16.63
N TYR A 119 9.20 1.51 15.71
CA TYR A 119 9.86 2.77 16.06
C TYR A 119 8.88 3.84 16.59
N LEU A 120 7.63 3.86 16.11
CA LEU A 120 6.59 4.74 16.67
C LEU A 120 6.32 4.48 18.16
N ASN A 121 6.50 3.25 18.65
CA ASN A 121 6.40 2.97 20.08
C ASN A 121 7.53 3.64 20.88
N GLU A 122 8.73 3.77 20.32
CA GLU A 122 9.83 4.51 20.97
C GLU A 122 9.54 6.02 20.97
N LEU A 123 9.00 6.54 19.88
CA LEU A 123 8.57 7.95 19.80
C LEU A 123 7.39 8.25 20.75
N ASP A 124 6.48 7.30 20.94
CA ASP A 124 5.36 7.43 21.89
C ASP A 124 5.85 7.58 23.33
N LYS A 125 6.86 6.81 23.75
CA LYS A 125 7.50 6.95 25.07
C LYS A 125 8.11 8.34 25.29
N GLN A 126 8.49 9.01 24.20
CA GLN A 126 9.05 10.36 24.20
C GLN A 126 7.98 11.45 24.04
N GLY A 127 6.71 11.08 23.87
CA GLY A 127 5.60 12.02 23.62
C GLY A 127 5.64 12.69 22.25
N SER A 128 6.39 12.13 21.28
CA SER A 128 6.63 12.74 19.97
C SER A 128 6.05 11.96 18.79
N ALA A 129 5.38 10.81 19.01
CA ALA A 129 4.85 9.99 17.95
C ALA A 129 3.81 10.73 17.09
N ALA A 130 3.75 10.37 15.82
CA ALA A 130 2.71 10.78 14.88
C ALA A 130 2.04 9.53 14.27
N VAL A 131 0.80 9.65 13.83
CA VAL A 131 0.14 8.56 13.08
C VAL A 131 0.90 8.29 11.79
N LEU A 132 1.13 7.01 11.50
CA LEU A 132 1.54 6.53 10.18
C LEU A 132 0.44 5.62 9.63
N MET A 133 -0.07 5.95 8.43
CA MET A 133 -1.06 5.14 7.72
C MET A 133 -0.48 4.58 6.44
N SER A 134 -0.37 3.25 6.35
CA SER A 134 0.01 2.58 5.11
C SER A 134 -1.21 2.34 4.21
N ALA A 135 -1.04 2.62 2.92
CA ALA A 135 -2.04 2.33 1.88
C ALA A 135 -1.77 1.01 1.12
N ALA A 136 -0.67 0.32 1.44
CA ALA A 136 -0.23 -0.85 0.68
C ALA A 136 0.12 -2.07 1.53
N SER A 137 0.61 -1.89 2.77
CA SER A 137 1.11 -2.98 3.60
C SER A 137 -0.02 -3.86 4.14
N ALA A 138 -0.06 -5.11 3.73
CA ALA A 138 -1.16 -6.03 4.01
C ALA A 138 -0.76 -7.27 4.85
N THR A 139 0.45 -7.32 5.44
CA THR A 139 0.83 -8.43 6.34
C THR A 139 -0.08 -8.48 7.55
N PRO A 140 -0.62 -9.67 7.91
CA PRO A 140 -1.47 -9.84 9.07
C PRO A 140 -0.80 -9.38 10.37
N GLY A 141 -1.57 -8.75 11.26
CA GLY A 141 -1.14 -8.40 12.61
C GLY A 141 -0.34 -7.10 12.73
N LEU A 142 0.03 -6.43 11.64
CA LEU A 142 0.74 -5.14 11.69
C LEU A 142 -0.01 -4.10 12.53
N GLY A 143 -1.33 -4.03 12.42
CA GLY A 143 -2.15 -3.06 13.17
C GLY A 143 -2.08 -3.23 14.69
N LYS A 144 -1.61 -4.37 15.20
CA LYS A 144 -1.44 -4.64 16.64
C LYS A 144 -0.16 -4.05 17.23
N ILE A 145 0.83 -3.72 16.39
CA ILE A 145 2.19 -3.34 16.83
C ILE A 145 2.16 -2.05 17.65
N THR A 146 1.39 -1.06 17.19
CA THR A 146 1.34 0.26 17.83
C THR A 146 -0.05 0.89 17.74
N LYS A 147 -0.39 1.74 18.70
CA LYS A 147 -1.62 2.55 18.65
C LYS A 147 -1.55 3.69 17.61
N TRP A 148 -0.36 3.97 17.05
CA TRP A 148 -0.10 5.03 16.08
C TRP A 148 -0.11 4.54 14.63
N GLY A 149 -0.20 3.21 14.43
CA GLY A 149 -0.20 2.58 13.12
C GLY A 149 -1.62 2.35 12.61
N PHE A 150 -1.91 2.80 11.39
CA PHE A 150 -3.17 2.57 10.68
C PHE A 150 -2.89 1.97 9.31
N ARG A 151 -3.86 1.24 8.76
CA ARG A 151 -3.74 0.71 7.41
C ARG A 151 -5.02 0.96 6.62
N ASN A 152 -4.92 1.74 5.55
CA ASN A 152 -5.94 1.81 4.51
C ASN A 152 -5.59 0.84 3.37
N ALA A 153 -5.02 -0.32 3.72
CA ALA A 153 -4.70 -1.41 2.82
C ALA A 153 -5.81 -2.46 2.82
N PHE A 154 -5.89 -3.22 1.74
CA PHE A 154 -6.79 -4.35 1.64
C PHE A 154 -6.12 -5.60 2.21
N PHE A 155 -6.78 -6.23 3.17
CA PHE A 155 -6.36 -7.54 3.68
C PHE A 155 -7.12 -8.65 2.96
N GLU A 156 -6.43 -9.36 2.07
CA GLU A 156 -7.04 -10.33 1.16
C GLU A 156 -7.37 -11.70 1.79
N GLY A 157 -6.96 -11.96 3.05
CA GLY A 157 -7.00 -13.31 3.63
C GLY A 157 -8.37 -13.99 3.63
N GLN A 158 -9.44 -13.27 3.95
CA GLN A 158 -10.81 -13.83 3.89
C GLN A 158 -11.27 -14.07 2.46
N LEU A 159 -10.88 -13.19 1.54
CA LEU A 159 -11.23 -13.30 0.13
C LEU A 159 -10.48 -14.47 -0.52
N ILE A 160 -9.21 -14.66 -0.22
CA ILE A 160 -8.42 -15.83 -0.66
C ILE A 160 -9.08 -17.13 -0.21
N GLN A 161 -9.56 -17.22 1.04
CA GLN A 161 -10.27 -18.41 1.50
C GLN A 161 -11.52 -18.69 0.66
N ARG A 162 -12.30 -17.66 0.36
CA ARG A 162 -13.50 -17.77 -0.50
C ARG A 162 -13.10 -18.12 -1.94
N GLU A 163 -12.02 -17.54 -2.45
CA GLU A 163 -11.50 -17.81 -3.80
C GLU A 163 -11.12 -19.29 -3.95
N MET A 164 -10.30 -19.82 -3.05
CA MET A 164 -9.91 -21.25 -3.08
C MET A 164 -11.12 -22.17 -2.99
N GLN A 165 -12.08 -21.88 -2.10
CA GLN A 165 -13.30 -22.67 -1.99
C GLN A 165 -14.13 -22.65 -3.30
N MET A 166 -14.25 -21.49 -3.94
CA MET A 166 -14.97 -21.33 -5.20
C MET A 166 -14.25 -22.05 -6.33
N LEU A 167 -12.92 -21.94 -6.43
CA LEU A 167 -12.11 -22.62 -7.44
C LEU A 167 -12.26 -24.16 -7.32
N HIS A 168 -12.25 -24.67 -6.08
CA HIS A 168 -12.39 -26.11 -5.84
C HIS A 168 -13.81 -26.63 -6.07
N ASP A 169 -14.81 -26.00 -5.45
CA ASP A 169 -16.18 -26.56 -5.40
C ASP A 169 -17.00 -26.22 -6.64
N LYS A 170 -16.86 -24.96 -7.11
CA LYS A 170 -17.68 -24.46 -8.22
C LYS A 170 -17.03 -24.73 -9.58
N LEU A 171 -15.71 -24.52 -9.69
CA LEU A 171 -14.98 -24.70 -10.96
C LEU A 171 -14.30 -26.07 -11.08
N GLY A 172 -14.28 -26.88 -10.02
CA GLY A 172 -13.85 -28.27 -10.06
C GLY A 172 -12.34 -28.48 -10.10
N TYR A 173 -11.53 -27.43 -9.83
CA TYR A 173 -10.07 -27.58 -9.72
C TYR A 173 -9.72 -28.34 -8.45
N LYS A 174 -8.78 -29.29 -8.51
CA LYS A 174 -8.47 -30.20 -7.39
C LYS A 174 -7.01 -30.13 -6.94
N THR A 175 -6.11 -29.74 -7.81
CA THR A 175 -4.67 -29.72 -7.54
C THR A 175 -4.09 -28.33 -7.66
N ALA A 176 -3.15 -27.99 -6.79
CA ALA A 176 -2.49 -26.69 -6.75
C ALA A 176 -0.96 -26.82 -6.76
N GLY A 177 -0.31 -25.91 -7.48
CA GLY A 177 1.11 -25.61 -7.32
C GLY A 177 1.27 -24.23 -6.68
N LEU A 178 2.38 -24.01 -5.97
CA LEU A 178 2.75 -22.72 -5.41
C LEU A 178 4.12 -22.27 -5.93
N PHE A 179 4.20 -20.99 -6.28
CA PHE A 179 5.46 -20.27 -6.43
C PHE A 179 5.52 -19.15 -5.40
N VAL A 180 6.59 -19.09 -4.60
CA VAL A 180 6.76 -18.14 -3.49
C VAL A 180 8.10 -17.43 -3.58
N VAL A 181 8.12 -16.11 -3.54
CA VAL A 181 9.35 -15.33 -3.35
C VAL A 181 9.67 -15.30 -1.86
N LYS A 182 10.62 -16.16 -1.45
CA LYS A 182 10.86 -16.49 -0.03
C LYS A 182 11.63 -15.44 0.76
N ASP A 183 12.43 -14.64 0.09
CA ASP A 183 13.20 -13.54 0.71
C ASP A 183 12.40 -12.23 0.80
N ASN A 184 11.16 -12.22 0.31
CA ASN A 184 10.20 -11.15 0.57
C ASN A 184 9.31 -11.55 1.77
N PRO A 185 9.41 -10.88 2.93
CA PRO A 185 8.70 -11.27 4.15
C PRO A 185 7.19 -11.33 3.98
N PHE A 186 6.59 -10.37 3.24
CA PHE A 186 5.16 -10.39 2.96
C PHE A 186 4.74 -11.68 2.23
N ASN A 187 5.41 -12.00 1.12
CA ASN A 187 5.06 -13.15 0.30
C ASN A 187 5.26 -14.48 1.04
N ALA A 188 6.34 -14.61 1.81
CA ALA A 188 6.60 -15.78 2.64
C ALA A 188 5.53 -15.98 3.73
N ILE A 189 5.14 -14.89 4.42
CA ILE A 189 4.09 -14.93 5.46
C ILE A 189 2.73 -15.26 4.84
N VAL A 190 2.34 -14.60 3.75
CA VAL A 190 1.07 -14.84 3.06
C VAL A 190 0.99 -16.28 2.55
N ALA A 191 2.05 -16.81 1.95
CA ALA A 191 2.08 -18.20 1.50
C ALA A 191 1.82 -19.17 2.66
N LYS A 192 2.55 -19.00 3.76
CA LYS A 192 2.50 -19.89 4.93
C LYS A 192 1.22 -19.76 5.76
N ALA A 193 0.81 -18.50 6.03
CA ALA A 193 -0.27 -18.22 6.99
C ALA A 193 -1.66 -18.12 6.34
N ILE A 194 -1.73 -17.91 5.02
CA ILE A 194 -2.99 -17.67 4.33
C ILE A 194 -3.21 -18.66 3.19
N LEU A 195 -2.29 -18.70 2.18
CA LEU A 195 -2.52 -19.49 0.96
C LEU A 195 -2.54 -21.00 1.24
N MET A 196 -1.53 -21.53 1.91
CA MET A 196 -1.48 -22.96 2.22
C MET A 196 -2.67 -23.43 3.07
N PRO A 197 -3.04 -22.76 4.17
CA PRO A 197 -4.24 -23.10 4.92
C PRO A 197 -5.53 -22.98 4.10
N ALA A 198 -5.65 -21.97 3.23
CA ALA A 198 -6.83 -21.77 2.38
C ALA A 198 -6.99 -22.90 1.35
N LEU A 199 -5.89 -23.29 0.69
CA LEU A 199 -5.88 -24.43 -0.24
C LEU A 199 -6.25 -25.74 0.46
N GLN A 200 -5.62 -26.04 1.60
CA GLN A 200 -5.90 -27.24 2.37
C GLN A 200 -7.36 -27.29 2.86
N LYS A 201 -7.87 -26.19 3.39
CA LYS A 201 -9.25 -26.09 3.88
C LYS A 201 -10.27 -26.20 2.73
N ALA A 202 -9.94 -25.73 1.54
CA ALA A 202 -10.77 -25.90 0.35
C ALA A 202 -10.71 -27.32 -0.24
N GLY A 203 -9.73 -28.15 0.16
CA GLY A 203 -9.61 -29.54 -0.30
C GLY A 203 -8.63 -29.73 -1.46
N PHE A 204 -7.79 -28.73 -1.77
CA PHE A 204 -6.75 -28.90 -2.79
C PHE A 204 -5.64 -29.84 -2.36
N GLU A 205 -5.21 -30.72 -3.26
CA GLU A 205 -3.95 -31.43 -3.17
C GLU A 205 -2.82 -30.51 -3.69
N ILE A 206 -1.82 -30.26 -2.83
CA ILE A 206 -0.67 -29.42 -3.19
C ILE A 206 0.39 -30.32 -3.84
N MET A 207 0.46 -30.28 -5.18
CA MET A 207 1.34 -31.11 -5.98
C MET A 207 2.81 -30.66 -5.94
N THR A 208 3.04 -29.36 -5.86
CA THR A 208 4.37 -28.77 -5.97
C THR A 208 4.40 -27.44 -5.26
N GLN A 209 5.49 -27.18 -4.52
CA GLN A 209 5.85 -25.87 -4.03
C GLN A 209 7.26 -25.54 -4.51
N THR A 210 7.43 -24.39 -5.12
CA THR A 210 8.72 -23.85 -5.58
C THR A 210 8.98 -22.49 -4.97
N GLU A 211 10.25 -22.12 -4.84
CA GLU A 211 10.67 -20.90 -4.21
C GLU A 211 11.69 -20.18 -5.10
N GLY A 212 11.51 -18.87 -5.27
CA GLY A 212 12.47 -17.98 -5.92
C GLY A 212 12.90 -16.84 -4.98
N LEU A 213 13.79 -15.99 -5.48
CA LEU A 213 14.22 -14.78 -4.80
C LEU A 213 13.67 -13.53 -5.51
N GLU A 214 13.64 -12.41 -4.80
CA GLU A 214 13.04 -11.14 -5.30
C GLU A 214 13.74 -10.60 -6.54
N HIS A 215 15.04 -10.92 -6.70
CA HIS A 215 15.87 -10.46 -7.81
C HIS A 215 16.25 -11.56 -8.82
N ASP A 216 15.62 -12.72 -8.74
CA ASP A 216 15.84 -13.78 -9.73
C ASP A 216 15.39 -13.34 -11.12
N THR A 217 16.12 -13.82 -12.11
CA THR A 217 15.84 -13.59 -13.55
C THR A 217 15.66 -14.88 -14.35
N ASP A 218 16.01 -16.03 -13.77
CA ASP A 218 15.82 -17.36 -14.33
C ASP A 218 14.90 -18.19 -13.45
N TYR A 219 13.80 -18.65 -14.02
CA TYR A 219 12.75 -19.43 -13.37
C TYR A 219 12.61 -20.84 -13.98
N SER A 220 13.66 -21.30 -14.65
CA SER A 220 13.64 -22.57 -15.39
C SER A 220 13.36 -23.76 -14.48
N ALA A 221 14.02 -23.82 -13.32
CA ALA A 221 13.88 -24.92 -12.37
C ALA A 221 12.49 -24.96 -11.74
N GLU A 222 11.94 -23.80 -11.39
CA GLU A 222 10.61 -23.64 -10.80
C GLU A 222 9.52 -24.06 -11.78
N VAL A 223 9.65 -23.65 -13.06
CA VAL A 223 8.70 -24.04 -14.11
C VAL A 223 8.81 -25.54 -14.41
N ASP A 224 10.01 -26.13 -14.41
CA ASP A 224 10.19 -27.59 -14.58
C ASP A 224 9.49 -28.37 -13.45
N ALA A 225 9.63 -27.91 -12.21
CA ALA A 225 8.97 -28.52 -11.07
C ALA A 225 7.44 -28.39 -11.14
N LEU A 226 6.92 -27.21 -11.47
CA LEU A 226 5.48 -26.96 -11.64
C LEU A 226 4.90 -27.81 -12.78
N SER A 227 5.60 -27.89 -13.91
CA SER A 227 5.12 -28.66 -15.07
C SER A 227 5.09 -30.17 -14.82
N LYS A 228 6.04 -30.70 -14.03
CA LYS A 228 6.04 -32.12 -13.62
C LYS A 228 4.88 -32.45 -12.69
N GLY A 229 4.55 -31.56 -11.76
CA GLY A 229 3.39 -31.69 -10.88
C GLY A 229 2.06 -31.57 -11.62
N ALA A 230 2.05 -30.85 -12.77
CA ALA A 230 0.90 -30.56 -13.61
C ALA A 230 -0.37 -30.18 -12.80
N PRO A 231 -0.29 -29.24 -11.85
CA PRO A 231 -1.44 -28.81 -11.05
C PRO A 231 -2.51 -28.13 -11.91
N ASP A 232 -3.77 -28.19 -11.49
CA ASP A 232 -4.87 -27.46 -12.12
C ASP A 232 -4.64 -25.94 -12.05
N ILE A 233 -4.25 -25.47 -10.86
CA ILE A 233 -3.96 -24.04 -10.63
C ILE A 233 -2.53 -23.85 -10.11
N VAL A 234 -1.95 -22.71 -10.45
CA VAL A 234 -0.68 -22.25 -9.84
C VAL A 234 -0.92 -20.94 -9.11
N VAL A 235 -0.67 -20.94 -7.81
CA VAL A 235 -0.78 -19.75 -6.96
C VAL A 235 0.60 -19.08 -6.88
N VAL A 236 0.63 -17.77 -7.16
CA VAL A 236 1.86 -16.97 -7.23
C VAL A 236 1.87 -15.96 -6.10
N SER A 237 2.74 -16.17 -5.09
CA SER A 237 3.00 -15.23 -4.01
C SER A 237 4.33 -14.52 -4.25
N SER A 238 4.29 -13.39 -4.95
CA SER A 238 5.49 -12.68 -5.40
C SER A 238 5.23 -11.18 -5.61
N PRO A 239 6.28 -10.36 -5.61
CA PRO A 239 6.23 -9.03 -6.23
C PRO A 239 6.00 -9.11 -7.74
N VAL A 240 5.79 -7.93 -8.36
CA VAL A 240 5.43 -7.80 -9.78
C VAL A 240 6.40 -8.52 -10.73
N LEU A 241 7.70 -8.22 -10.63
CA LEU A 241 8.69 -8.72 -11.61
C LEU A 241 8.88 -10.24 -11.52
N PRO A 242 9.10 -10.86 -10.35
CA PRO A 242 9.17 -12.31 -10.26
C PRO A 242 7.88 -13.01 -10.71
N GLY A 243 6.71 -12.45 -10.36
CA GLY A 243 5.42 -13.01 -10.78
C GLY A 243 5.25 -13.02 -12.30
N VAL A 244 5.61 -11.92 -12.96
CA VAL A 244 5.62 -11.86 -14.43
C VAL A 244 6.69 -12.80 -14.99
N GLY A 245 7.85 -12.86 -14.37
CA GLY A 245 8.98 -13.69 -14.80
C GLY A 245 8.63 -15.17 -14.87
N ILE A 246 8.07 -15.74 -13.81
CA ILE A 246 7.68 -17.17 -13.78
C ILE A 246 6.61 -17.50 -14.83
N MET A 247 5.62 -16.62 -15.02
CA MET A 247 4.57 -16.85 -16.03
C MET A 247 5.09 -16.76 -17.46
N LYS A 248 6.02 -15.82 -17.75
CA LYS A 248 6.67 -15.71 -19.05
C LYS A 248 7.57 -16.92 -19.34
N GLU A 249 8.31 -17.40 -18.35
CA GLU A 249 9.15 -18.59 -18.50
C GLU A 249 8.29 -19.83 -18.75
N ALA A 250 7.15 -19.96 -18.02
CA ALA A 250 6.19 -21.02 -18.25
C ALA A 250 5.66 -20.99 -19.70
N GLN A 251 5.24 -19.81 -20.19
CA GLN A 251 4.79 -19.66 -21.57
C GLN A 251 5.86 -20.01 -22.58
N ARG A 252 7.11 -19.58 -22.36
CA ARG A 252 8.27 -19.88 -23.24
C ARG A 252 8.52 -21.38 -23.34
N ARG A 253 8.29 -22.12 -22.24
CA ARG A 253 8.45 -23.57 -22.18
C ARG A 253 7.21 -24.37 -22.62
N GLY A 254 6.14 -23.68 -22.99
CA GLY A 254 4.88 -24.32 -23.37
C GLY A 254 4.07 -24.87 -22.20
N TYR A 255 4.42 -24.52 -20.96
CA TYR A 255 3.65 -24.88 -19.78
C TYR A 255 2.54 -23.84 -19.53
N LYS A 256 1.32 -24.32 -19.38
CA LYS A 256 0.15 -23.51 -19.06
C LYS A 256 -0.73 -24.26 -18.07
N PRO A 257 -0.81 -23.85 -16.80
CA PRO A 257 -1.82 -24.37 -15.89
C PRO A 257 -3.22 -23.94 -16.38
N LYS A 258 -4.26 -24.57 -15.87
CA LYS A 258 -5.64 -24.15 -16.19
C LYS A 258 -5.92 -22.74 -15.68
N LEU A 259 -5.28 -22.34 -14.56
CA LEU A 259 -5.42 -21.00 -13.99
C LEU A 259 -4.15 -20.58 -13.26
N TRP A 260 -3.74 -19.32 -13.47
CA TRP A 260 -2.80 -18.60 -12.61
C TRP A 260 -3.61 -17.80 -11.58
N VAL A 261 -3.25 -17.92 -10.29
CA VAL A 261 -3.85 -17.16 -9.21
C VAL A 261 -2.78 -16.31 -8.56
N GLY A 262 -2.94 -15.00 -8.60
CA GLY A 262 -2.03 -14.05 -7.96
C GLY A 262 -2.54 -13.61 -6.60
N THR A 263 -1.64 -13.01 -5.81
CA THR A 263 -1.98 -12.30 -4.58
C THR A 263 -2.05 -10.79 -4.84
N ILE A 264 -2.32 -10.00 -3.79
CA ILE A 264 -2.30 -8.52 -3.86
C ILE A 264 -0.95 -7.99 -4.39
N GLY A 265 0.15 -8.71 -4.21
CA GLY A 265 1.46 -8.39 -4.80
C GLY A 265 1.50 -8.45 -6.32
N ASN A 266 0.51 -9.11 -6.92
CA ASN A 266 0.39 -9.25 -8.38
C ASN A 266 -0.69 -8.32 -8.95
N ILE A 267 -1.01 -7.21 -8.28
CA ILE A 267 -1.90 -6.16 -8.81
C ILE A 267 -1.08 -4.90 -9.09
N ALA A 268 -0.69 -4.72 -10.34
CA ALA A 268 -0.05 -3.49 -10.79
C ALA A 268 -0.36 -3.29 -12.29
N PRO A 269 -0.55 -2.05 -12.75
CA PRO A 269 -0.85 -1.76 -14.17
C PRO A 269 0.29 -2.16 -15.11
N GLU A 270 1.47 -2.39 -14.57
CA GLU A 270 2.64 -2.89 -15.30
C GLU A 270 2.51 -4.37 -15.68
N ILE A 271 1.79 -5.18 -14.90
CA ILE A 271 1.70 -6.64 -15.11
C ILE A 271 1.13 -6.99 -16.48
N PRO A 272 -0.02 -6.46 -16.93
CA PRO A 272 -0.52 -6.72 -18.27
C PRO A 272 0.46 -6.29 -19.36
N LYS A 273 1.16 -5.17 -19.17
CA LYS A 273 2.14 -4.64 -20.13
C LYS A 273 3.40 -5.49 -20.23
N LEU A 274 3.94 -5.89 -19.08
CA LEU A 274 5.18 -6.68 -18.99
C LEU A 274 4.97 -8.15 -19.35
N GLY A 275 3.84 -8.71 -18.91
CA GLY A 275 3.52 -10.13 -19.07
C GLY A 275 2.86 -10.48 -20.41
N GLY A 276 2.14 -9.53 -21.02
CA GLY A 276 1.41 -9.78 -22.26
C GLY A 276 0.53 -11.03 -22.17
N ARG A 277 0.65 -11.96 -23.12
CA ARG A 277 -0.13 -13.20 -23.13
C ARG A 277 0.18 -14.16 -21.99
N ALA A 278 1.34 -14.02 -21.35
CA ALA A 278 1.72 -14.93 -20.25
C ALA A 278 0.87 -14.76 -19.00
N VAL A 279 0.33 -13.56 -18.79
CA VAL A 279 -0.51 -13.21 -17.63
C VAL A 279 -2.00 -13.12 -17.98
N GLU A 280 -2.36 -13.39 -19.22
CA GLU A 280 -3.76 -13.39 -19.64
C GLU A 280 -4.56 -14.43 -18.86
N HIS A 281 -5.72 -14.05 -18.37
CA HIS A 281 -6.59 -14.86 -17.51
C HIS A 281 -6.04 -15.13 -16.09
N MET A 282 -4.97 -14.48 -15.64
CA MET A 282 -4.58 -14.53 -14.24
C MET A 282 -5.71 -13.92 -13.39
N VAL A 283 -6.05 -14.58 -12.29
CA VAL A 283 -7.06 -14.11 -11.32
C VAL A 283 -6.36 -13.58 -10.08
N VAL A 284 -6.85 -12.48 -9.53
CA VAL A 284 -6.33 -11.87 -8.30
C VAL A 284 -7.45 -11.29 -7.45
N SER A 285 -7.28 -11.30 -6.13
CA SER A 285 -8.16 -10.61 -5.19
C SER A 285 -7.84 -9.11 -5.12
N SER A 286 -8.85 -8.25 -5.05
CA SER A 286 -8.71 -6.79 -5.00
C SER A 286 -9.81 -6.12 -4.19
N SER A 287 -9.53 -4.98 -3.56
CA SER A 287 -10.57 -4.07 -3.05
C SER A 287 -11.03 -3.03 -4.07
N TYR A 288 -10.51 -3.09 -5.28
CA TYR A 288 -10.83 -2.17 -6.35
C TYR A 288 -11.60 -2.89 -7.46
N ASN A 289 -12.69 -2.27 -7.89
CA ASN A 289 -13.45 -2.72 -9.06
C ASN A 289 -13.35 -1.63 -10.15
N PRO A 290 -12.63 -1.88 -11.27
CA PRO A 290 -12.45 -0.90 -12.34
C PRO A 290 -13.73 -0.55 -13.11
N GLU A 291 -14.79 -1.34 -12.96
CA GLU A 291 -16.04 -1.17 -13.69
C GLU A 291 -17.07 -0.31 -12.96
N LEU A 292 -16.76 0.17 -11.74
CA LEU A 292 -17.65 1.04 -10.99
C LEU A 292 -17.74 2.44 -11.63
N PRO A 293 -18.95 2.92 -11.98
CA PRO A 293 -19.12 4.24 -12.60
C PRO A 293 -18.58 5.39 -11.73
N GLN A 294 -18.65 5.25 -10.41
CA GLN A 294 -18.23 6.26 -9.45
C GLN A 294 -16.73 6.57 -9.53
N ILE A 295 -15.92 5.58 -9.96
CA ILE A 295 -14.47 5.73 -10.04
C ILE A 295 -13.99 6.39 -11.33
N ALA A 296 -14.87 6.55 -12.33
CA ALA A 296 -14.51 6.98 -13.68
C ALA A 296 -13.76 8.34 -13.70
N LYS A 297 -14.20 9.29 -12.88
CA LYS A 297 -13.55 10.61 -12.78
C LYS A 297 -12.13 10.49 -12.22
N LEU A 298 -11.96 9.77 -11.13
CA LEU A 298 -10.65 9.52 -10.51
C LEU A 298 -9.74 8.75 -11.46
N ALA A 299 -10.25 7.70 -12.10
CA ALA A 299 -9.50 6.89 -13.06
C ALA A 299 -9.00 7.72 -14.25
N ALA A 300 -9.83 8.61 -14.78
CA ALA A 300 -9.44 9.51 -15.88
C ALA A 300 -8.33 10.48 -15.47
N GLU A 301 -8.45 11.14 -14.31
CA GLU A 301 -7.42 12.05 -13.81
C GLU A 301 -6.13 11.30 -13.47
N TYR A 302 -6.25 10.11 -12.88
CA TYR A 302 -5.11 9.25 -12.59
C TYR A 302 -4.35 8.87 -13.87
N LYS A 303 -5.07 8.41 -14.90
CA LYS A 303 -4.48 8.06 -16.21
C LYS A 303 -3.81 9.24 -16.88
N LYS A 304 -4.40 10.42 -16.78
CA LYS A 304 -3.81 11.68 -17.31
C LYS A 304 -2.47 12.00 -16.64
N ARG A 305 -2.33 11.78 -15.31
CA ARG A 305 -1.08 12.07 -14.57
C ARG A 305 -0.02 10.99 -14.74
N SER A 306 -0.42 9.73 -14.76
CA SER A 306 0.51 8.59 -14.71
C SER A 306 0.76 7.91 -16.07
N GLY A 307 -0.14 8.09 -17.04
CA GLY A 307 -0.20 7.27 -18.26
C GLY A 307 -0.69 5.84 -18.04
N ASN A 308 -1.04 5.46 -16.79
CA ASN A 308 -1.45 4.12 -16.38
C ASN A 308 -2.91 4.10 -15.91
N GLU A 309 -3.52 2.91 -15.93
CA GLU A 309 -4.80 2.71 -15.26
C GLU A 309 -4.61 2.75 -13.73
N ILE A 310 -5.61 3.27 -13.02
CA ILE A 310 -5.61 3.25 -11.56
C ILE A 310 -5.85 1.82 -11.06
N ASN A 311 -5.32 1.50 -9.91
CA ASN A 311 -5.57 0.25 -9.20
C ASN A 311 -5.92 0.50 -7.73
N LEU A 312 -6.02 -0.58 -6.94
CA LEU A 312 -6.35 -0.49 -5.51
C LEU A 312 -5.39 0.41 -4.71
N PHE A 313 -4.08 0.45 -5.03
CA PHE A 313 -3.11 1.28 -4.30
C PHE A 313 -3.34 2.77 -4.57
N GLY A 314 -3.68 3.12 -5.81
CA GLY A 314 -4.07 4.48 -6.17
C GLY A 314 -5.35 4.92 -5.46
N VAL A 315 -6.35 4.05 -5.41
CA VAL A 315 -7.60 4.29 -4.67
C VAL A 315 -7.33 4.43 -3.18
N ASN A 316 -6.54 3.52 -2.59
CA ASN A 316 -6.18 3.57 -1.18
C ASN A 316 -5.46 4.88 -0.81
N GLY A 317 -4.54 5.34 -1.67
CA GLY A 317 -3.85 6.61 -1.48
C GLY A 317 -4.80 7.81 -1.52
N TYR A 318 -5.74 7.81 -2.46
CA TYR A 318 -6.78 8.82 -2.58
C TYR A 318 -7.67 8.85 -1.33
N GLU A 319 -8.20 7.72 -0.91
CA GLU A 319 -9.06 7.58 0.27
C GLU A 319 -8.36 7.99 1.57
N ALA A 320 -7.05 7.70 1.70
CA ALA A 320 -6.27 8.08 2.87
C ALA A 320 -6.33 9.60 3.13
N MET A 321 -6.32 10.43 2.08
CA MET A 321 -6.41 11.88 2.24
C MET A 321 -7.79 12.34 2.70
N TYR A 322 -8.87 11.68 2.28
CA TYR A 322 -10.21 11.96 2.76
C TYR A 322 -10.45 11.46 4.19
N LEU A 323 -9.84 10.33 4.59
CA LEU A 323 -9.80 9.88 5.98
C LEU A 323 -9.05 10.89 6.86
N PHE A 324 -7.91 11.40 6.39
CA PHE A 324 -7.19 12.45 7.11
C PHE A 324 -8.00 13.74 7.21
N LYS A 325 -8.65 14.16 6.12
CA LYS A 325 -9.56 15.32 6.15
C LYS A 325 -10.65 15.15 7.21
N ALA A 326 -11.36 14.03 7.21
CA ALA A 326 -12.43 13.76 8.16
C ALA A 326 -11.91 13.77 9.61
N ALA A 327 -10.77 13.15 9.87
CA ALA A 327 -10.15 13.13 11.20
C ALA A 327 -9.69 14.52 11.64
N ILE A 328 -9.04 15.30 10.76
CA ILE A 328 -8.57 16.66 11.06
C ILE A 328 -9.76 17.58 11.41
N GLU A 329 -10.82 17.55 10.61
CA GLU A 329 -11.99 18.41 10.79
C GLU A 329 -12.79 18.08 12.06
N SER A 330 -12.73 16.82 12.54
CA SER A 330 -13.40 16.37 13.75
C SER A 330 -12.55 16.47 15.03
N ALA A 331 -11.22 16.60 14.90
CA ALA A 331 -10.29 16.45 16.03
C ALA A 331 -10.07 17.72 16.87
N ASP A 332 -10.65 18.86 16.50
CA ASP A 332 -10.39 20.15 17.17
C ASP A 332 -8.88 20.43 17.35
N ILE A 333 -8.12 20.27 16.27
CA ILE A 333 -6.68 20.57 16.21
C ILE A 333 -6.44 22.05 15.91
N LYS A 334 -5.28 22.56 16.33
CA LYS A 334 -4.89 23.96 16.09
C LYS A 334 -3.81 24.12 15.04
N ASN A 335 -3.07 23.05 14.75
CA ASN A 335 -2.01 23.02 13.75
C ASN A 335 -0.93 24.09 14.00
N THR A 336 -0.50 24.23 15.24
CA THR A 336 0.63 25.10 15.64
C THR A 336 1.75 24.25 16.24
N PRO A 337 2.98 24.75 16.32
CA PRO A 337 4.09 24.02 16.92
C PRO A 337 3.87 23.63 18.36
N GLU A 338 3.34 24.59 19.11
CA GLU A 338 3.14 24.45 20.55
C GLU A 338 2.08 23.39 20.85
N THR A 339 1.13 23.18 19.92
CA THR A 339 0.04 22.20 20.08
C THR A 339 0.31 20.88 19.37
N LEU A 340 1.37 20.78 18.53
CA LEU A 340 1.57 19.66 17.62
C LEU A 340 1.50 18.28 18.31
N ALA A 341 2.14 18.12 19.48
CA ALA A 341 2.10 16.85 20.20
C ALA A 341 0.67 16.49 20.63
N GLN A 342 -0.10 17.47 21.11
CA GLN A 342 -1.49 17.28 21.49
C GLN A 342 -2.39 17.09 20.27
N ASP A 343 -2.13 17.82 19.19
CA ASP A 343 -2.87 17.68 17.93
C ASP A 343 -2.69 16.29 17.31
N ARG A 344 -1.50 15.70 17.39
CA ARG A 344 -1.24 14.31 16.97
C ARG A 344 -2.05 13.29 17.77
N LEU A 345 -2.20 13.49 19.08
CA LEU A 345 -3.05 12.63 19.91
C LEU A 345 -4.52 12.74 19.53
N LYS A 346 -5.03 13.96 19.42
CA LYS A 346 -6.41 14.23 19.00
C LYS A 346 -6.70 13.66 17.60
N PHE A 347 -5.78 13.88 16.67
CA PHE A 347 -5.87 13.34 15.31
C PHE A 347 -5.93 11.80 15.31
N ARG A 348 -5.04 11.12 16.06
CA ARG A 348 -5.05 9.66 16.20
C ARG A 348 -6.41 9.14 16.66
N ASP A 349 -6.95 9.74 17.71
CA ASP A 349 -8.20 9.29 18.32
C ASP A 349 -9.41 9.58 17.40
N ALA A 350 -9.37 10.70 16.69
CA ALA A 350 -10.37 11.05 15.68
C ALA A 350 -10.29 10.10 14.46
N LEU A 351 -9.08 9.77 14.01
CA LEU A 351 -8.89 8.86 12.88
C LEU A 351 -9.40 7.44 13.17
N ALA A 352 -9.20 6.94 14.41
CA ALA A 352 -9.72 5.64 14.82
C ALA A 352 -11.25 5.53 14.72
N ASN A 353 -11.95 6.67 14.78
CA ASN A 353 -13.41 6.77 14.67
C ASN A 353 -13.86 7.37 13.32
N ALA A 354 -12.93 7.66 12.42
CA ALA A 354 -13.26 8.25 11.14
C ALA A 354 -14.02 7.25 10.24
N GLU A 355 -15.05 7.77 9.59
CA GLU A 355 -15.79 7.05 8.57
C GLU A 355 -15.97 7.97 7.36
N ILE A 356 -15.72 7.45 6.18
CA ILE A 356 -15.91 8.17 4.92
C ILE A 356 -16.75 7.33 3.95
N GLU A 357 -17.47 7.99 3.06
CA GLU A 357 -17.94 7.38 1.84
C GLU A 357 -16.79 7.37 0.84
N SER A 358 -16.35 6.16 0.45
CA SER A 358 -15.29 5.98 -0.53
C SER A 358 -15.75 6.41 -1.93
N VAL A 359 -14.78 6.72 -2.77
CA VAL A 359 -14.99 6.90 -4.21
C VAL A 359 -15.55 5.63 -4.88
N THR A 360 -15.49 4.47 -4.23
CA THR A 360 -16.12 3.22 -4.66
C THR A 360 -17.60 3.12 -4.26
N GLY A 361 -18.15 4.11 -3.54
CA GLY A 361 -19.50 4.09 -2.99
C GLY A 361 -19.66 3.26 -1.72
N GLU A 362 -18.56 2.79 -1.15
CA GLU A 362 -18.55 2.01 0.09
C GLU A 362 -18.23 2.90 1.30
N ARG A 363 -18.69 2.49 2.48
CA ARG A 363 -18.31 3.13 3.73
C ARG A 363 -17.03 2.50 4.25
N ILE A 364 -15.97 3.31 4.39
CA ILE A 364 -14.69 2.90 4.95
C ILE A 364 -14.62 3.37 6.39
N LYS A 365 -14.33 2.44 7.28
CA LYS A 365 -14.02 2.65 8.69
C LYS A 365 -12.94 1.68 9.13
N PHE A 366 -12.34 1.92 10.28
CA PHE A 366 -11.33 1.05 10.86
C PHE A 366 -11.93 0.01 11.82
N ASP A 367 -11.34 -1.18 11.82
CA ASP A 367 -11.59 -2.19 12.86
C ASP A 367 -10.78 -1.94 14.13
N ALA A 368 -10.86 -2.87 15.09
CA ALA A 368 -10.12 -2.79 16.36
C ALA A 368 -8.59 -2.84 16.18
N GLU A 369 -8.11 -3.38 15.06
CA GLU A 369 -6.67 -3.42 14.71
C GLU A 369 -6.25 -2.19 13.89
N LYS A 370 -7.14 -1.24 13.67
CA LYS A 370 -6.94 -0.03 12.84
C LYS A 370 -6.68 -0.35 11.37
N ASP A 371 -7.28 -1.45 10.90
CA ASP A 371 -7.31 -1.84 9.51
C ASP A 371 -8.62 -1.39 8.86
N ALA A 372 -8.53 -0.81 7.68
CA ALA A 372 -9.72 -0.40 6.94
C ALA A 372 -10.55 -1.61 6.50
N ILE A 373 -11.84 -1.59 6.81
CA ILE A 373 -12.79 -2.60 6.35
C ILE A 373 -13.18 -2.26 4.92
N LYS A 374 -12.89 -3.16 3.99
CA LYS A 374 -13.14 -3.00 2.55
C LYS A 374 -13.81 -4.22 1.95
N LYS A 375 -14.68 -4.00 0.98
CA LYS A 375 -15.21 -5.08 0.14
C LYS A 375 -14.14 -5.60 -0.80
N GLY A 376 -14.17 -6.91 -1.08
CA GLY A 376 -13.27 -7.55 -2.01
C GLY A 376 -13.96 -8.01 -3.28
N TYR A 377 -13.21 -8.04 -4.37
CA TYR A 377 -13.58 -8.47 -5.70
C TYR A 377 -12.54 -9.44 -6.24
N PHE A 378 -12.92 -10.29 -7.17
CA PHE A 378 -11.99 -11.05 -8.01
C PHE A 378 -11.83 -10.33 -9.34
N LEU A 379 -10.59 -10.08 -9.72
CA LEU A 379 -10.24 -9.51 -11.01
C LEU A 379 -9.52 -10.53 -11.86
N THR A 380 -9.62 -10.39 -13.16
CA THR A 380 -8.81 -11.13 -14.14
C THR A 380 -8.16 -10.16 -15.10
N ILE A 381 -7.08 -10.60 -15.74
CA ILE A 381 -6.47 -9.88 -16.87
C ILE A 381 -7.11 -10.40 -18.16
N LYS A 382 -7.75 -9.50 -18.90
CA LYS A 382 -8.33 -9.78 -20.20
C LYS A 382 -8.07 -8.62 -21.15
N ASP A 383 -7.64 -8.91 -22.37
CA ASP A 383 -7.28 -7.90 -23.38
C ASP A 383 -6.29 -6.85 -22.84
N GLY A 384 -5.29 -7.32 -22.05
CA GLY A 384 -4.23 -6.48 -21.50
C GLY A 384 -4.63 -5.52 -20.37
N ARG A 385 -5.75 -5.75 -19.70
CA ARG A 385 -6.23 -4.94 -18.56
C ARG A 385 -6.98 -5.76 -17.52
N TYR A 386 -7.01 -5.26 -16.29
CA TYR A 386 -7.83 -5.85 -15.23
C TYR A 386 -9.31 -5.56 -15.47
N GLN A 387 -10.14 -6.60 -15.30
CA GLN A 387 -11.60 -6.57 -15.37
C GLN A 387 -12.15 -7.40 -14.21
N VAL A 388 -13.41 -7.17 -13.83
CA VAL A 388 -14.07 -8.05 -12.85
C VAL A 388 -14.22 -9.44 -13.45
N TRP A 389 -13.81 -10.44 -12.69
CA TRP A 389 -13.98 -11.83 -13.10
C TRP A 389 -15.38 -12.32 -12.71
N ASP A 390 -16.08 -12.93 -13.64
CA ASP A 390 -17.44 -13.45 -13.45
C ASP A 390 -17.51 -14.83 -12.79
N GLU A 391 -16.39 -15.29 -12.22
CA GLU A 391 -16.22 -16.57 -11.52
C GLU A 391 -16.57 -17.79 -12.40
N LYS A 392 -16.25 -17.76 -13.69
CA LYS A 392 -16.39 -18.85 -14.63
C LYS A 392 -15.06 -19.34 -15.15
N PRO A 393 -14.97 -20.61 -15.61
CA PRO A 393 -13.81 -21.10 -16.33
C PRO A 393 -13.49 -20.24 -17.55
N PHE A 394 -12.24 -20.10 -17.88
CA PHE A 394 -11.81 -19.49 -19.14
C PHE A 394 -11.86 -20.55 -20.26
N GLU A 395 -12.41 -20.17 -21.41
CA GLU A 395 -12.45 -21.00 -22.63
C GLU A 395 -11.09 -21.14 -23.33
#